data_cbeb44db0d4bb13c8a976789d46bb973
#
_entry.id   cbeb44db0d4bb13c8a976789d46bb973
#
_cell.length_a   1.000
_cell.length_b   1.000
_cell.length_c   1.000
_cell.angle_alpha   90.00
_cell.angle_beta   90.00
_cell.angle_gamma   90.00
#
_symmetry.space_group_name_H-M   'P 1'
#
loop_
_entity.id
_entity.type
_entity.pdbx_description
1 polymer ?
#
loop_
_entity_poly.entity_id
_entity_poly.type
_entity_poly.pdbx_seq_one_letter_code
_entity_poly.pdbx_strand_id
1 'polypeptide(L)'
;IVLVPQLDISEVTEIFVRINSQGKRLNEADFAMSKIAADVKYGGHMLRKAIDYFCHLAVDPNFYNQLASHDKEFMNSEYAHKLSWLKNDNETIYDPDYSDMLRVSFMHRFGRGKLGDLVSLLSGRDFIERSYKDEIAQESFRKLSEGVLNFMNQYNFEQFIVAIKSAGFISSALLNSKMTLDFAYTLFLMLQKSNDVPKMQVKRYIQKWFVLSTLTSRYIGSPESQMDRDLRGIASKGFTDFFLENESSMLSDTFW
;
A
#
# COMPACT_ATOMS: atom_id res chain seq x y z
N ILE A 1 10.82 32.08 -11.72
CA ILE A 1 9.47 31.91 -11.14
C ILE A 1 9.47 32.63 -9.82
N VAL A 2 8.63 33.66 -9.69
CA VAL A 2 8.42 34.38 -8.41
C VAL A 2 7.33 33.62 -7.65
N LEU A 3 7.71 32.95 -6.56
CA LEU A 3 6.74 32.32 -5.66
C LEU A 3 6.08 33.41 -4.81
N VAL A 4 4.76 33.49 -4.86
CA VAL A 4 3.98 34.40 -4.00
C VAL A 4 3.91 33.78 -2.61
N PRO A 5 4.28 34.48 -1.52
CA PRO A 5 4.40 33.90 -0.17
C PRO A 5 3.09 33.44 0.48
N GLN A 6 1.96 33.53 -0.20
CA GLN A 6 0.61 33.26 0.32
C GLN A 6 -0.13 32.14 -0.41
N LEU A 7 0.58 31.31 -1.21
CA LEU A 7 -0.07 30.20 -1.89
C LEU A 7 -0.40 29.09 -0.87
N ASP A 8 -1.65 28.64 -0.92
CA ASP A 8 -2.08 27.44 -0.20
C ASP A 8 -1.31 26.21 -0.75
N ILE A 9 -1.11 25.23 0.12
CA ILE A 9 -0.38 24.00 -0.22
C ILE A 9 -1.00 23.24 -1.40
N SER A 10 -2.32 23.34 -1.58
CA SER A 10 -3.05 22.82 -2.73
C SER A 10 -2.67 23.54 -4.03
N GLU A 11 -2.53 24.86 -4.00
CA GLU A 11 -2.11 25.67 -5.15
C GLU A 11 -0.63 25.41 -5.50
N VAL A 12 0.23 25.27 -4.48
CA VAL A 12 1.63 24.88 -4.69
C VAL A 12 1.73 23.49 -5.33
N THR A 13 0.90 22.55 -4.88
CA THR A 13 0.85 21.20 -5.45
C THR A 13 0.37 21.26 -6.90
N GLU A 14 -0.67 22.04 -7.22
CA GLU A 14 -1.18 22.20 -8.58
C GLU A 14 -0.14 22.85 -9.51
N ILE A 15 0.57 23.87 -9.04
CA ILE A 15 1.66 24.51 -9.78
C ILE A 15 2.81 23.53 -10.01
N PHE A 16 3.17 22.74 -9.00
CA PHE A 16 4.20 21.71 -9.11
C PHE A 16 3.81 20.63 -10.15
N VAL A 17 2.55 20.20 -10.17
CA VAL A 17 1.99 19.31 -11.19
C VAL A 17 2.15 19.90 -12.59
N ARG A 18 1.76 21.16 -12.79
CA ARG A 18 1.81 21.84 -14.09
C ARG A 18 3.27 22.01 -14.58
N ILE A 19 4.20 22.36 -13.69
CA ILE A 19 5.61 22.51 -14.05
C ILE A 19 6.22 21.16 -14.46
N ASN A 20 5.87 20.09 -13.77
CA ASN A 20 6.37 18.75 -14.04
C ASN A 20 5.62 18.01 -15.18
N SER A 21 4.50 18.54 -15.66
CA SER A 21 3.72 17.93 -16.75
C SER A 21 4.44 17.87 -18.11
N GLN A 22 5.53 18.60 -18.26
CA GLN A 22 6.41 18.53 -19.44
C GLN A 22 7.53 17.48 -19.31
N GLY A 23 7.67 16.84 -18.13
CA GLY A 23 8.62 15.75 -17.87
C GLY A 23 7.91 14.40 -17.67
N LYS A 24 8.52 13.53 -16.85
CA LYS A 24 7.88 12.27 -16.43
C LYS A 24 6.62 12.64 -15.62
N ARG A 25 5.46 12.18 -16.07
CA ARG A 25 4.20 12.42 -15.33
C ARG A 25 4.32 11.86 -13.93
N LEU A 26 4.13 12.72 -12.93
CA LEU A 26 4.00 12.28 -11.56
C LEU A 26 2.76 11.37 -11.46
N ASN A 27 2.93 10.27 -10.76
CA ASN A 27 1.82 9.36 -10.46
C ASN A 27 1.14 9.75 -9.14
N GLU A 28 -0.01 9.15 -8.84
CA GLU A 28 -0.78 9.42 -7.64
C GLU A 28 0.00 9.13 -6.34
N ALA A 29 0.96 8.19 -6.38
CA ALA A 29 1.83 7.90 -5.25
C ALA A 29 2.85 9.03 -5.00
N ASP A 30 3.39 9.67 -6.05
CA ASP A 30 4.28 10.82 -5.92
C ASP A 30 3.56 11.99 -5.24
N PHE A 31 2.27 12.22 -5.61
CA PHE A 31 1.45 13.24 -4.96
C PHE A 31 1.17 12.90 -3.50
N ALA A 32 0.82 11.65 -3.21
CA ALA A 32 0.61 11.19 -1.84
C ALA A 32 1.86 11.38 -0.98
N MET A 33 3.03 10.98 -1.49
CA MET A 33 4.32 11.15 -0.79
C MET A 33 4.67 12.62 -0.57
N SER A 34 4.38 13.49 -1.55
CA SER A 34 4.60 14.92 -1.42
C SER A 34 3.66 15.54 -0.37
N LYS A 35 2.38 15.15 -0.37
CA LYS A 35 1.39 15.58 0.63
C LYS A 35 1.77 15.12 2.03
N ILE A 36 2.19 13.85 2.18
CA ILE A 36 2.67 13.30 3.45
C ILE A 36 3.87 14.10 3.97
N ALA A 37 4.87 14.36 3.10
CA ALA A 37 6.08 15.10 3.49
C ALA A 37 5.79 16.53 3.96
N ALA A 38 4.82 17.19 3.31
CA ALA A 38 4.47 18.58 3.61
C ALA A 38 3.69 18.74 4.92
N ASP A 39 3.08 17.67 5.44
CA ASP A 39 2.23 17.73 6.62
C ASP A 39 3.02 17.43 7.90
N VAL A 40 3.53 18.49 8.52
CA VAL A 40 4.24 18.38 9.81
C VAL A 40 3.26 18.16 10.96
N LYS A 41 2.04 18.69 10.87
CA LYS A 41 1.03 18.68 11.94
C LYS A 41 0.64 17.27 12.39
N TYR A 42 0.54 16.35 11.43
CA TYR A 42 0.13 14.96 11.69
C TYR A 42 1.30 13.96 11.63
N GLY A 43 2.53 14.43 11.78
CA GLY A 43 3.72 13.57 11.78
C GLY A 43 4.10 13.01 10.41
N GLY A 44 3.64 13.64 9.32
CA GLY A 44 3.86 13.18 7.96
C GLY A 44 5.34 13.07 7.60
N HIS A 45 6.20 13.97 8.13
CA HIS A 45 7.64 13.88 7.92
C HIS A 45 8.24 12.53 8.35
N MET A 46 7.88 12.05 9.54
CA MET A 46 8.36 10.75 10.06
C MET A 46 7.74 9.59 9.31
N LEU A 47 6.46 9.68 8.96
CA LEU A 47 5.77 8.68 8.15
C LEU A 47 6.42 8.55 6.77
N ARG A 48 6.77 9.68 6.13
CA ARG A 48 7.50 9.70 4.85
C ARG A 48 8.83 8.97 4.96
N LYS A 49 9.65 9.31 5.97
CA LYS A 49 10.93 8.64 6.23
C LYS A 49 10.73 7.14 6.44
N ALA A 50 9.70 6.73 7.18
CA ALA A 50 9.42 5.31 7.44
C ALA A 50 9.15 4.54 6.13
N ILE A 51 8.36 5.11 5.23
CA ILE A 51 8.07 4.50 3.92
C ILE A 51 9.37 4.42 3.09
N ASP A 52 10.09 5.53 2.94
CA ASP A 52 11.31 5.57 2.12
C ASP A 52 12.39 4.62 2.65
N TYR A 53 12.61 4.58 3.97
CA TYR A 53 13.62 3.73 4.58
C TYR A 53 13.26 2.25 4.54
N PHE A 54 11.98 1.90 4.72
CA PHE A 54 11.54 0.52 4.56
C PHE A 54 11.82 0.01 3.14
N CYS A 55 11.39 0.76 2.13
CA CYS A 55 11.57 0.39 0.73
C CYS A 55 13.06 0.30 0.35
N HIS A 56 13.88 1.20 0.89
CA HIS A 56 15.32 1.15 0.65
C HIS A 56 15.96 -0.09 1.30
N LEU A 57 15.63 -0.37 2.57
CA LEU A 57 16.16 -1.50 3.32
C LEU A 57 15.70 -2.85 2.77
N ALA A 58 14.51 -2.94 2.19
CA ALA A 58 14.03 -4.15 1.53
C ALA A 58 14.92 -4.54 0.33
N VAL A 59 15.54 -3.56 -0.34
CA VAL A 59 16.46 -3.78 -1.47
C VAL A 59 17.91 -3.86 -1.02
N ASP A 60 18.33 -3.01 -0.08
CA ASP A 60 19.70 -2.96 0.45
C ASP A 60 19.72 -2.94 1.99
N PRO A 61 19.71 -4.11 2.64
CA PRO A 61 19.80 -4.23 4.10
C PRO A 61 21.02 -3.56 4.74
N ASN A 62 22.13 -3.42 3.98
CA ASN A 62 23.37 -2.81 4.50
C ASN A 62 23.20 -1.32 4.81
N PHE A 63 22.24 -0.67 4.17
CA PHE A 63 21.90 0.72 4.43
C PHE A 63 21.49 0.98 5.90
N TYR A 64 21.07 -0.05 6.64
CA TYR A 64 20.68 0.08 8.05
C TYR A 64 21.75 0.74 8.92
N ASN A 65 23.03 0.40 8.70
CA ASN A 65 24.13 0.98 9.48
C ASN A 65 24.33 2.46 9.19
N GLN A 66 24.15 2.87 7.94
CA GLN A 66 24.20 4.28 7.55
C GLN A 66 23.04 5.05 8.15
N LEU A 67 21.82 4.50 8.07
CA LEU A 67 20.63 5.08 8.68
C LEU A 67 20.81 5.28 10.18
N ALA A 68 21.29 4.26 10.89
CA ALA A 68 21.50 4.32 12.33
C ALA A 68 22.53 5.37 12.78
N SER A 69 23.50 5.68 11.92
CA SER A 69 24.53 6.70 12.22
C SER A 69 24.09 8.11 11.89
N HIS A 70 23.29 8.31 10.83
CA HIS A 70 22.98 9.63 10.27
C HIS A 70 21.63 10.20 10.68
N ASP A 71 20.61 9.38 10.92
CA ASP A 71 19.27 9.85 11.30
C ASP A 71 18.85 9.37 12.70
N LYS A 72 19.47 9.97 13.71
CA LYS A 72 19.20 9.65 15.12
C LYS A 72 17.76 9.97 15.54
N GLU A 73 17.16 10.99 14.95
CA GLU A 73 15.77 11.36 15.20
C GLU A 73 14.83 10.23 14.77
N PHE A 74 14.99 9.73 13.56
CA PHE A 74 14.22 8.61 13.07
C PHE A 74 14.46 7.34 13.89
N MET A 75 15.71 7.06 14.26
CA MET A 75 16.07 5.87 15.03
C MET A 75 15.43 5.83 16.43
N ASN A 76 15.00 6.97 16.97
CA ASN A 76 14.25 7.07 18.22
C ASN A 76 12.72 6.95 18.01
N SER A 77 12.24 6.81 16.77
CA SER A 77 10.82 6.70 16.46
C SER A 77 10.29 5.26 16.59
N GLU A 78 8.98 5.13 16.72
CA GLU A 78 8.31 3.81 16.70
C GLU A 78 8.54 3.06 15.37
N TYR A 79 8.72 3.78 14.27
CA TYR A 79 8.96 3.20 12.95
C TYR A 79 10.31 2.48 12.88
N ALA A 80 11.36 3.05 13.47
CA ALA A 80 12.69 2.44 13.45
C ALA A 80 12.69 1.03 14.08
N HIS A 81 11.96 0.84 15.17
CA HIS A 81 11.81 -0.47 15.80
C HIS A 81 11.09 -1.47 14.89
N LYS A 82 10.12 -0.99 14.10
CA LYS A 82 9.32 -1.84 13.18
C LYS A 82 10.07 -2.27 11.94
N LEU A 83 11.09 -1.53 11.50
CA LEU A 83 11.89 -1.88 10.31
C LEU A 83 13.26 -2.49 10.65
N SER A 84 13.63 -2.59 11.94
CA SER A 84 14.95 -3.07 12.36
C SER A 84 15.28 -4.51 11.94
N TRP A 85 14.28 -5.34 11.65
CA TRP A 85 14.46 -6.71 11.18
C TRP A 85 15.01 -6.78 9.75
N LEU A 86 14.77 -5.75 8.92
CA LEU A 86 15.26 -5.69 7.54
C LEU A 86 16.80 -5.67 7.43
N LYS A 87 17.52 -5.30 8.49
CA LYS A 87 18.99 -5.36 8.49
C LYS A 87 19.56 -6.75 8.22
N ASN A 88 18.76 -7.80 8.42
CA ASN A 88 19.12 -9.20 8.20
C ASN A 88 18.25 -9.84 7.11
N ASP A 89 17.44 -9.04 6.40
CA ASP A 89 16.57 -9.54 5.35
C ASP A 89 17.39 -9.97 4.12
N ASN A 90 16.95 -11.05 3.51
CA ASN A 90 17.49 -11.57 2.25
C ASN A 90 16.37 -12.00 1.30
N GLU A 91 15.17 -11.50 1.52
CA GLU A 91 14.02 -11.76 0.68
C GLU A 91 14.16 -11.03 -0.67
N THR A 92 13.79 -11.67 -1.76
CA THR A 92 13.96 -11.15 -3.13
C THR A 92 12.71 -11.33 -3.99
N ILE A 93 11.62 -11.84 -3.42
CA ILE A 93 10.36 -12.05 -4.16
C ILE A 93 9.56 -10.76 -4.22
N TYR A 94 9.53 -10.03 -3.11
CA TYR A 94 8.74 -8.82 -2.99
C TYR A 94 9.59 -7.69 -2.42
N ASP A 95 10.22 -6.94 -3.31
CA ASP A 95 10.91 -5.67 -3.01
C ASP A 95 9.92 -4.53 -3.28
N PRO A 96 9.14 -4.12 -2.27
CA PRO A 96 8.13 -3.08 -2.44
C PRO A 96 8.78 -1.71 -2.62
N ASP A 97 8.22 -0.92 -3.52
CA ASP A 97 8.47 0.51 -3.57
C ASP A 97 7.42 1.29 -2.75
N TYR A 98 7.60 2.63 -2.65
CA TYR A 98 6.66 3.46 -1.90
C TYR A 98 5.24 3.44 -2.48
N SER A 99 5.08 3.18 -3.79
CA SER A 99 3.75 3.08 -4.41
C SER A 99 3.04 1.81 -3.97
N ASP A 100 3.76 0.68 -3.88
CA ASP A 100 3.25 -0.59 -3.39
C ASP A 100 2.83 -0.46 -1.92
N MET A 101 3.70 0.11 -1.09
CA MET A 101 3.44 0.29 0.33
C MET A 101 2.26 1.22 0.62
N LEU A 102 2.16 2.35 -0.11
CA LEU A 102 1.02 3.25 -0.01
C LEU A 102 -0.27 2.57 -0.45
N ARG A 103 -0.25 1.84 -1.57
CA ARG A 103 -1.41 1.13 -2.11
C ARG A 103 -1.94 0.09 -1.13
N VAL A 104 -1.08 -0.78 -0.62
CA VAL A 104 -1.47 -1.82 0.35
C VAL A 104 -2.01 -1.19 1.63
N SER A 105 -1.30 -0.19 2.18
CA SER A 105 -1.72 0.50 3.40
C SER A 105 -3.06 1.20 3.25
N PHE A 106 -3.28 1.85 2.10
CA PHE A 106 -4.51 2.53 1.78
C PHE A 106 -5.68 1.56 1.61
N MET A 107 -5.51 0.53 0.78
CA MET A 107 -6.54 -0.48 0.57
C MET A 107 -6.92 -1.17 1.89
N HIS A 108 -5.92 -1.56 2.68
CA HIS A 108 -6.12 -2.25 3.95
C HIS A 108 -6.89 -1.41 4.97
N ARG A 109 -6.63 -0.10 5.07
CA ARG A 109 -7.20 0.75 6.13
C ARG A 109 -8.41 1.57 5.70
N PHE A 110 -8.56 1.83 4.40
CA PHE A 110 -9.64 2.68 3.89
C PHE A 110 -10.66 1.89 3.05
N GLY A 111 -10.34 0.68 2.62
CA GLY A 111 -11.23 -0.14 1.79
C GLY A 111 -11.44 0.46 0.40
N ARG A 112 -10.46 1.21 -0.14
CA ARG A 112 -10.51 1.88 -1.43
C ARG A 112 -9.33 1.50 -2.29
N GLY A 113 -9.57 1.26 -3.58
CA GLY A 113 -8.54 0.83 -4.52
C GLY A 113 -7.84 1.93 -5.31
N LYS A 114 -8.41 3.15 -5.34
CA LYS A 114 -7.89 4.25 -6.16
C LYS A 114 -7.00 5.17 -5.33
N LEU A 115 -5.70 5.13 -5.58
CA LEU A 115 -4.71 5.85 -4.78
C LEU A 115 -4.90 7.39 -4.83
N GLY A 116 -5.49 7.94 -5.89
CA GLY A 116 -5.85 9.36 -5.96
C GLY A 116 -6.84 9.81 -4.87
N ASP A 117 -7.67 8.90 -4.36
CA ASP A 117 -8.56 9.20 -3.21
C ASP A 117 -7.76 9.45 -1.93
N LEU A 118 -6.57 8.83 -1.78
CA LEU A 118 -5.69 9.05 -0.62
C LEU A 118 -5.25 10.51 -0.51
N VAL A 119 -4.79 11.11 -1.61
CA VAL A 119 -4.37 12.52 -1.65
C VAL A 119 -5.50 13.44 -1.20
N SER A 120 -6.72 13.17 -1.69
CA SER A 120 -7.91 13.92 -1.31
C SER A 120 -8.22 13.78 0.18
N LEU A 121 -8.17 12.58 0.73
CA LEU A 121 -8.43 12.31 2.15
C LEU A 121 -7.37 12.93 3.07
N LEU A 122 -6.09 12.84 2.70
CA LEU A 122 -5.00 13.50 3.44
C LEU A 122 -5.10 15.03 3.40
N SER A 123 -5.79 15.57 2.40
CA SER A 123 -6.13 17.01 2.33
C SER A 123 -7.40 17.36 3.12
N GLY A 124 -8.07 16.38 3.73
CA GLY A 124 -9.28 16.60 4.53
C GLY A 124 -10.58 16.60 3.74
N ARG A 125 -10.59 16.13 2.49
CA ARG A 125 -11.78 16.15 1.64
C ARG A 125 -12.88 15.25 2.17
N ASP A 126 -14.05 15.84 2.42
CA ASP A 126 -15.31 15.14 2.59
C ASP A 126 -15.93 14.87 1.21
N PHE A 127 -16.07 13.58 0.84
CA PHE A 127 -16.60 13.20 -0.47
C PHE A 127 -18.14 13.38 -0.56
N ILE A 128 -18.84 13.44 0.57
CA ILE A 128 -20.29 13.62 0.64
C ILE A 128 -20.62 15.10 0.57
N GLU A 129 -20.05 15.89 1.47
CA GLU A 129 -20.32 17.32 1.58
C GLU A 129 -19.51 18.19 0.61
N ARG A 130 -18.51 17.57 -0.07
CA ARG A 130 -17.57 18.24 -0.98
C ARG A 130 -16.83 19.42 -0.34
N SER A 131 -16.66 19.37 0.98
CA SER A 131 -15.94 20.34 1.81
C SER A 131 -14.59 19.78 2.27
N TYR A 132 -13.79 20.62 2.93
CA TYR A 132 -12.52 20.21 3.54
C TYR A 132 -12.62 20.37 5.05
N LYS A 133 -12.26 19.32 5.79
CA LYS A 133 -12.34 19.23 7.25
C LYS A 133 -11.03 18.71 7.80
N ASP A 134 -10.51 19.40 8.81
CA ASP A 134 -9.24 19.03 9.47
C ASP A 134 -9.31 17.65 10.16
N GLU A 135 -10.48 17.32 10.71
CA GLU A 135 -10.73 16.02 11.35
C GLU A 135 -10.60 14.85 10.36
N ILE A 136 -10.98 15.05 9.11
CA ILE A 136 -10.82 14.04 8.05
C ILE A 136 -9.34 13.87 7.70
N ALA A 137 -8.59 14.96 7.61
CA ALA A 137 -7.15 14.90 7.39
C ALA A 137 -6.46 14.14 8.54
N GLN A 138 -6.74 14.53 9.78
CA GLN A 138 -6.19 13.90 10.99
C GLN A 138 -6.46 12.39 11.03
N GLU A 139 -7.71 12.00 10.82
CA GLU A 139 -8.10 10.58 10.82
C GLU A 139 -7.47 9.83 9.65
N SER A 140 -7.30 10.47 8.51
CA SER A 140 -6.66 9.87 7.33
C SER A 140 -5.18 9.63 7.57
N PHE A 141 -4.46 10.58 8.17
CA PHE A 141 -3.06 10.38 8.56
C PHE A 141 -2.92 9.26 9.59
N ARG A 142 -3.80 9.20 10.59
CA ARG A 142 -3.81 8.13 11.60
C ARG A 142 -4.02 6.76 10.95
N LYS A 143 -5.02 6.63 10.08
CA LYS A 143 -5.29 5.37 9.36
C LYS A 143 -4.13 4.97 8.46
N LEU A 144 -3.55 5.92 7.75
CA LEU A 144 -2.41 5.63 6.86
C LEU A 144 -1.19 5.15 7.67
N SER A 145 -0.87 5.83 8.78
CA SER A 145 0.21 5.43 9.68
C SER A 145 0.01 4.00 10.21
N GLU A 146 -1.21 3.67 10.65
CA GLU A 146 -1.54 2.30 11.07
C GLU A 146 -1.42 1.28 9.91
N GLY A 147 -1.78 1.67 8.69
CA GLY A 147 -1.60 0.85 7.49
C GLY A 147 -0.13 0.54 7.22
N VAL A 148 0.70 1.58 7.26
CA VAL A 148 2.16 1.48 7.10
C VAL A 148 2.78 0.60 8.19
N LEU A 149 2.41 0.79 9.45
CA LEU A 149 2.90 -0.04 10.56
C LEU A 149 2.47 -1.52 10.42
N ASN A 150 1.26 -1.80 9.91
CA ASN A 150 0.82 -3.16 9.64
C ASN A 150 1.60 -3.79 8.46
N PHE A 151 1.89 -2.99 7.42
CA PHE A 151 2.72 -3.42 6.29
C PHE A 151 4.13 -3.78 6.75
N MET A 152 4.76 -2.92 7.54
CA MET A 152 6.14 -3.07 8.05
C MET A 152 6.28 -4.19 9.09
N ASN A 153 5.19 -4.75 9.59
CA ASN A 153 5.25 -5.76 10.62
C ASN A 153 5.93 -7.03 10.10
N GLN A 154 7.07 -7.41 10.72
CA GLN A 154 7.88 -8.55 10.32
C GLN A 154 7.06 -9.83 10.15
N TYR A 155 6.26 -10.19 11.16
CA TYR A 155 5.45 -11.40 11.12
C TYR A 155 4.47 -11.39 9.94
N ASN A 156 3.78 -10.27 9.70
CA ASN A 156 2.84 -10.15 8.59
C ASN A 156 3.55 -10.32 7.25
N PHE A 157 4.67 -9.61 7.06
CA PHE A 157 5.44 -9.64 5.83
C PHE A 157 5.98 -11.03 5.54
N GLU A 158 6.69 -11.64 6.50
CA GLU A 158 7.27 -12.97 6.36
C GLU A 158 6.21 -14.05 6.12
N GLN A 159 5.07 -14.02 6.86
CA GLN A 159 3.98 -15.00 6.65
C GLN A 159 3.32 -14.85 5.28
N PHE A 160 3.18 -13.62 4.79
CA PHE A 160 2.72 -13.38 3.43
C PHE A 160 3.69 -13.96 2.40
N ILE A 161 4.99 -13.68 2.51
CA ILE A 161 6.02 -14.23 1.61
C ILE A 161 6.00 -15.76 1.64
N VAL A 162 5.89 -16.37 2.82
CA VAL A 162 5.76 -17.85 2.95
C VAL A 162 4.51 -18.35 2.24
N ALA A 163 3.40 -17.59 2.24
CA ALA A 163 2.21 -17.97 1.50
C ALA A 163 2.47 -17.97 -0.02
N ILE A 164 3.10 -16.91 -0.55
CA ILE A 164 3.41 -16.79 -1.98
C ILE A 164 4.41 -17.87 -2.43
N LYS A 165 5.50 -18.09 -1.69
CA LYS A 165 6.47 -19.16 -1.96
C LYS A 165 5.82 -20.54 -1.99
N SER A 166 4.92 -20.80 -1.04
CA SER A 166 4.20 -22.08 -0.95
C SER A 166 3.18 -22.29 -2.08
N ALA A 167 2.82 -21.24 -2.81
CA ALA A 167 2.01 -21.33 -4.04
C ALA A 167 2.85 -21.62 -5.30
N GLY A 168 4.18 -21.79 -5.15
CA GLY A 168 5.11 -22.08 -6.24
C GLY A 168 5.85 -20.86 -6.80
N PHE A 169 5.57 -19.65 -6.31
CA PHE A 169 6.24 -18.43 -6.77
C PHE A 169 7.50 -18.19 -5.93
N ILE A 170 8.58 -18.84 -6.34
CA ILE A 170 9.87 -18.86 -5.60
C ILE A 170 10.89 -17.84 -6.12
N SER A 171 10.55 -17.10 -7.16
CA SER A 171 11.40 -16.07 -7.78
C SER A 171 10.54 -14.92 -8.28
N SER A 172 11.03 -13.68 -8.16
CA SER A 172 10.41 -12.50 -8.72
C SER A 172 10.19 -12.57 -10.23
N ALA A 173 11.01 -13.35 -10.95
CA ALA A 173 10.85 -13.58 -12.39
C ALA A 173 9.54 -14.32 -12.76
N LEU A 174 8.90 -14.99 -11.81
CA LEU A 174 7.60 -15.65 -12.00
C LEU A 174 6.41 -14.71 -11.79
N LEU A 175 6.67 -13.47 -11.37
CA LEU A 175 5.64 -12.51 -11.05
C LEU A 175 5.34 -11.61 -12.26
N ASN A 176 4.16 -11.74 -12.81
CA ASN A 176 3.73 -10.94 -13.96
C ASN A 176 3.36 -9.50 -13.59
N SER A 177 3.01 -9.25 -12.34
CA SER A 177 2.55 -7.94 -11.88
C SER A 177 2.69 -7.78 -10.36
N LYS A 178 3.35 -6.72 -9.91
CA LYS A 178 3.38 -6.31 -8.50
C LYS A 178 1.97 -5.98 -7.97
N MET A 179 1.06 -5.51 -8.83
CA MET A 179 -0.32 -5.20 -8.44
C MET A 179 -1.06 -6.41 -7.87
N THR A 180 -0.77 -7.61 -8.38
CA THR A 180 -1.34 -8.86 -7.84
C THR A 180 -0.79 -9.17 -6.45
N LEU A 181 0.51 -8.92 -6.20
CA LEU A 181 1.10 -9.04 -4.86
C LEU A 181 0.50 -8.03 -3.89
N ASP A 182 0.39 -6.76 -4.28
CA ASP A 182 -0.16 -5.69 -3.46
C ASP A 182 -1.57 -6.03 -2.98
N PHE A 183 -2.43 -6.49 -3.91
CA PHE A 183 -3.79 -6.88 -3.53
C PHE A 183 -3.82 -8.13 -2.66
N ALA A 184 -3.01 -9.13 -2.96
CA ALA A 184 -2.91 -10.34 -2.14
C ALA A 184 -2.40 -10.02 -0.72
N TYR A 185 -1.43 -9.10 -0.57
CA TYR A 185 -0.97 -8.66 0.75
C TYR A 185 -2.04 -7.86 1.49
N THR A 186 -2.77 -7.01 0.78
CA THR A 186 -3.94 -6.30 1.34
C THR A 186 -4.94 -7.29 1.93
N LEU A 187 -5.32 -8.32 1.16
CA LEU A 187 -6.24 -9.36 1.63
C LEU A 187 -5.69 -10.11 2.84
N PHE A 188 -4.39 -10.46 2.82
CA PHE A 188 -3.75 -11.11 3.95
C PHE A 188 -3.90 -10.28 5.22
N LEU A 189 -3.57 -8.98 5.17
CA LEU A 189 -3.68 -8.06 6.31
C LEU A 189 -5.14 -7.90 6.79
N MET A 190 -6.11 -7.85 5.87
CA MET A 190 -7.54 -7.79 6.20
C MET A 190 -7.99 -9.06 6.92
N LEU A 191 -7.66 -10.23 6.38
CA LEU A 191 -8.08 -11.53 6.91
C LEU A 191 -7.41 -11.88 8.24
N GLN A 192 -6.21 -11.35 8.52
CA GLN A 192 -5.59 -11.49 9.84
C GLN A 192 -6.43 -10.86 10.97
N LYS A 193 -7.23 -9.86 10.67
CA LYS A 193 -8.08 -9.15 11.64
C LYS A 193 -9.56 -9.54 11.54
N SER A 194 -9.97 -10.16 10.44
CA SER A 194 -11.35 -10.59 10.20
C SER A 194 -11.65 -11.94 10.88
N ASN A 195 -12.93 -12.17 11.16
CA ASN A 195 -13.45 -13.48 11.57
C ASN A 195 -14.12 -14.23 10.42
N ASP A 196 -14.13 -13.68 9.20
CA ASP A 196 -14.76 -14.29 8.02
C ASP A 196 -14.09 -15.61 7.61
N VAL A 197 -12.80 -15.74 7.93
CA VAL A 197 -12.00 -16.91 7.59
C VAL A 197 -11.25 -17.39 8.84
N PRO A 198 -11.31 -18.70 9.17
CA PRO A 198 -10.47 -19.26 10.22
C PRO A 198 -9.00 -18.97 9.97
N LYS A 199 -8.25 -18.55 11.00
CA LYS A 199 -6.84 -18.14 10.87
C LYS A 199 -5.98 -19.19 10.16
N MET A 200 -6.23 -20.47 10.42
CA MET A 200 -5.51 -21.59 9.78
C MET A 200 -5.74 -21.67 8.27
N GLN A 201 -6.84 -21.10 7.75
CA GLN A 201 -7.19 -21.16 6.34
C GLN A 201 -6.76 -19.90 5.57
N VAL A 202 -6.41 -18.81 6.25
CA VAL A 202 -6.03 -17.54 5.60
C VAL A 202 -4.96 -17.76 4.55
N LYS A 203 -3.88 -18.46 4.91
CA LYS A 203 -2.79 -18.76 3.97
C LYS A 203 -3.30 -19.44 2.69
N ARG A 204 -4.16 -20.44 2.82
CA ARG A 204 -4.73 -21.19 1.68
C ARG A 204 -5.58 -20.30 0.77
N TYR A 205 -6.40 -19.43 1.35
CA TYR A 205 -7.20 -18.49 0.57
C TYR A 205 -6.33 -17.48 -0.18
N ILE A 206 -5.28 -16.97 0.46
CA ILE A 206 -4.33 -16.05 -0.18
C ILE A 206 -3.60 -16.72 -1.33
N GLN A 207 -3.12 -17.97 -1.14
CA GLN A 207 -2.48 -18.75 -2.20
C GLN A 207 -3.42 -18.92 -3.41
N LYS A 208 -4.64 -19.37 -3.18
CA LYS A 208 -5.63 -19.56 -4.26
C LYS A 208 -5.94 -18.25 -4.98
N TRP A 209 -6.23 -17.18 -4.23
CA TRP A 209 -6.52 -15.88 -4.83
C TRP A 209 -5.36 -15.36 -5.67
N PHE A 210 -4.14 -15.49 -5.15
CA PHE A 210 -2.94 -15.05 -5.85
C PHE A 210 -2.73 -15.81 -7.16
N VAL A 211 -2.82 -17.14 -7.12
CA VAL A 211 -2.69 -18.00 -8.31
C VAL A 211 -3.77 -17.64 -9.34
N LEU A 212 -5.05 -17.61 -8.94
CA LEU A 212 -6.16 -17.30 -9.82
C LEU A 212 -6.01 -15.91 -10.45
N SER A 213 -5.70 -14.90 -9.64
CA SER A 213 -5.52 -13.53 -10.12
C SER A 213 -4.35 -13.40 -11.09
N THR A 214 -3.28 -14.17 -10.88
CA THR A 214 -2.12 -14.21 -11.78
C THR A 214 -2.48 -14.87 -13.11
N LEU A 215 -3.10 -16.03 -13.08
CA LEU A 215 -3.50 -16.78 -14.29
C LEU A 215 -4.52 -16.02 -15.14
N THR A 216 -5.47 -15.35 -14.50
CA THR A 216 -6.52 -14.58 -15.20
C THR A 216 -6.12 -13.15 -15.54
N SER A 217 -4.89 -12.73 -15.19
CA SER A 217 -4.43 -11.35 -15.39
C SER A 217 -5.37 -10.30 -14.78
N ARG A 218 -6.00 -10.61 -13.62
CA ARG A 218 -7.09 -9.83 -13.01
C ARG A 218 -6.74 -8.37 -12.77
N TYR A 219 -5.50 -8.07 -12.41
CA TYR A 219 -5.02 -6.72 -12.09
C TYR A 219 -4.11 -6.14 -13.18
N ILE A 220 -4.37 -6.52 -14.46
CA ILE A 220 -3.73 -5.92 -15.64
C ILE A 220 -4.73 -4.97 -16.32
N GLY A 221 -4.23 -3.90 -16.94
CA GLY A 221 -5.03 -2.91 -17.65
C GLY A 221 -5.55 -1.78 -16.75
N SER A 222 -6.53 -2.03 -15.90
CA SER A 222 -7.08 -1.04 -14.97
C SER A 222 -7.05 -1.53 -13.51
N PRO A 223 -5.86 -1.75 -12.93
CA PRO A 223 -5.70 -2.45 -11.66
C PRO A 223 -6.45 -1.78 -10.51
N GLU A 224 -6.31 -0.47 -10.33
CA GLU A 224 -6.96 0.25 -9.23
C GLU A 224 -8.49 0.18 -9.28
N SER A 225 -9.06 0.24 -10.49
CA SER A 225 -10.53 0.10 -10.66
C SER A 225 -11.00 -1.32 -10.36
N GLN A 226 -10.20 -2.34 -10.69
CA GLN A 226 -10.51 -3.72 -10.34
C GLN A 226 -10.38 -3.97 -8.84
N MET A 227 -9.30 -3.49 -8.23
CA MET A 227 -9.08 -3.56 -6.77
C MET A 227 -10.22 -2.89 -5.99
N ASP A 228 -10.65 -1.72 -6.45
CA ASP A 228 -11.76 -0.97 -5.82
C ASP A 228 -13.10 -1.75 -5.91
N ARG A 229 -13.37 -2.40 -7.04
CA ARG A 229 -14.54 -3.29 -7.20
C ARG A 229 -14.46 -4.48 -6.27
N ASP A 230 -13.30 -5.12 -6.17
CA ASP A 230 -13.09 -6.30 -5.32
C ASP A 230 -13.24 -5.94 -3.84
N LEU A 231 -12.67 -4.82 -3.40
CA LEU A 231 -12.83 -4.35 -2.02
C LEU A 231 -14.29 -4.06 -1.66
N ARG A 232 -15.05 -3.43 -2.58
CA ARG A 232 -16.50 -3.22 -2.39
C ARG A 232 -17.27 -4.53 -2.37
N GLY A 233 -16.91 -5.49 -3.21
CA GLY A 233 -17.50 -6.82 -3.22
C GLY A 233 -17.29 -7.53 -1.88
N ILE A 234 -16.07 -7.50 -1.35
CA ILE A 234 -15.73 -8.06 -0.05
C ILE A 234 -16.50 -7.35 1.07
N ALA A 235 -16.56 -6.02 1.05
CA ALA A 235 -17.27 -5.25 2.06
C ALA A 235 -18.79 -5.51 2.08
N SER A 236 -19.38 -5.84 0.92
CA SER A 236 -20.83 -6.03 0.79
C SER A 236 -21.31 -7.42 1.20
N LYS A 237 -20.52 -8.48 1.00
CA LYS A 237 -20.94 -9.87 1.19
C LYS A 237 -20.01 -10.74 2.03
N GLY A 238 -18.90 -10.14 2.53
CA GLY A 238 -17.83 -10.88 3.20
C GLY A 238 -16.86 -11.54 2.22
N PHE A 239 -15.66 -11.87 2.73
CA PHE A 239 -14.60 -12.41 1.90
C PHE A 239 -14.93 -13.79 1.34
N THR A 240 -15.50 -14.68 2.16
CA THR A 240 -15.76 -16.09 1.75
C THR A 240 -16.72 -16.17 0.57
N ASP A 241 -17.86 -15.48 0.64
CA ASP A 241 -18.85 -15.49 -0.43
C ASP A 241 -18.31 -14.80 -1.69
N PHE A 242 -17.62 -13.67 -1.52
CA PHE A 242 -16.92 -13.00 -2.62
C PHE A 242 -15.91 -13.92 -3.30
N PHE A 243 -15.11 -14.66 -2.50
CA PHE A 243 -14.10 -15.58 -3.03
C PHE A 243 -14.76 -16.70 -3.86
N LEU A 244 -15.78 -17.39 -3.33
CA LEU A 244 -16.45 -18.51 -4.00
C LEU A 244 -17.08 -18.12 -5.33
N GLU A 245 -17.75 -16.96 -5.39
CA GLU A 245 -18.31 -16.45 -6.64
C GLU A 245 -17.22 -16.18 -7.70
N ASN A 246 -16.13 -15.55 -7.28
CA ASN A 246 -15.03 -15.23 -8.20
C ASN A 246 -14.25 -16.47 -8.60
N GLU A 247 -14.00 -17.43 -7.69
CA GLU A 247 -13.36 -18.71 -8.00
C GLU A 247 -14.11 -19.43 -9.12
N SER A 248 -15.43 -19.55 -9.00
CA SER A 248 -16.28 -20.18 -10.01
C SER A 248 -16.22 -19.48 -11.37
N SER A 249 -16.22 -18.15 -11.39
CA SER A 249 -16.16 -17.38 -12.63
C SER A 249 -14.77 -17.41 -13.29
N MET A 250 -13.71 -17.42 -12.50
CA MET A 250 -12.32 -17.46 -12.97
C MET A 250 -11.92 -18.85 -13.50
N LEU A 251 -12.56 -19.91 -13.00
CA LEU A 251 -12.35 -21.31 -13.41
C LEU A 251 -13.41 -21.80 -14.39
N SER A 252 -14.16 -20.91 -15.03
CA SER A 252 -15.17 -21.30 -16.03
C SER A 252 -14.55 -22.01 -17.23
N ASP A 253 -15.29 -22.93 -17.85
CA ASP A 253 -14.84 -23.69 -19.03
C ASP A 253 -14.39 -22.78 -20.19
N THR A 254 -14.86 -21.55 -20.24
CA THR A 254 -14.43 -20.55 -21.23
C THR A 254 -13.03 -19.97 -21.00
N PHE A 255 -12.46 -20.22 -19.82
CA PHE A 255 -11.08 -19.79 -19.51
C PHE A 255 -10.04 -20.80 -20.02
N TRP A 256 -10.37 -22.10 -20.03
CA TRP A 256 -9.51 -23.21 -20.46
C TRP A 256 -9.75 -23.55 -21.92
#